data_b3db38c86cbfc1a588ee202681644965
#
_entry.id   b3db38c86cbfc1a588ee202681644965
#
_cell.length_a   1.000
_cell.length_b   1.000
_cell.length_c   1.000
_cell.angle_alpha   90.00
_cell.angle_beta   90.00
_cell.angle_gamma   90.00
#
_symmetry.space_group_name_H-M   'P 1'
#
loop_
_entity.id
_entity.type
_entity.pdbx_description
1 polymer ?
#
loop_
_entity_poly.entity_id
_entity_poly.type
_entity_poly.pdbx_seq_one_letter_code
_entity_poly.pdbx_strand_id
1 'polypeptide(L)'
;LGTRIGVNAYRTGSFFFLLSRMLGTAAKLYLVCLILHTHVFQDMHIPFWVIAVGSVALVWIYTHKSGIKTIVWTDTLQTFCLIAALLFIIYFTIQKLDIGFDGIVQTIRHSEHSRIFVFDDWMSRQNFFKQFFSGIFIVIVMTGLDQDMMQKNLSCRNLHEAQKNMYCYGFSFIPLNFLFLCLGTLLIALAGQMQLELPAMNDDILPMFATQGYLGQSVLVLFTIGIIAAAFSNSDSALTATFLK
;
A
#
# COMPACT_ATOMS: atom_id res chain seq x y z
N LEU A 1 19.97 -0.92 23.45
CA LEU A 1 20.52 -2.29 23.50
C LEU A 1 21.98 -2.28 23.97
N GLY A 2 22.87 -1.51 23.34
CA GLY A 2 24.30 -1.48 23.66
C GLY A 2 24.62 -1.13 25.11
N THR A 3 23.92 -0.18 25.70
CA THR A 3 24.11 0.29 27.08
C THR A 3 23.48 -0.59 28.15
N ARG A 4 22.41 -1.36 27.81
CA ARG A 4 21.64 -2.14 28.80
C ARG A 4 21.90 -3.65 28.71
N ILE A 5 22.21 -4.18 27.51
CA ILE A 5 22.32 -5.62 27.28
C ILE A 5 23.75 -6.01 26.83
N GLY A 6 24.46 -5.07 26.21
CA GLY A 6 25.85 -5.28 25.78
C GLY A 6 26.06 -5.10 24.27
N VAL A 7 27.32 -4.91 23.89
CA VAL A 7 27.73 -4.58 22.51
C VAL A 7 27.43 -5.71 21.52
N ASN A 8 27.55 -6.97 21.95
CA ASN A 8 27.26 -8.12 21.08
C ASN A 8 25.77 -8.19 20.73
N ALA A 9 24.88 -8.01 21.71
CA ALA A 9 23.43 -7.95 21.48
C ALA A 9 23.05 -6.77 20.56
N TYR A 10 23.73 -5.63 20.70
CA TYR A 10 23.53 -4.49 19.80
C TYR A 10 23.93 -4.83 18.35
N ARG A 11 25.12 -5.42 18.15
CA ARG A 11 25.60 -5.79 16.80
C ARG A 11 24.71 -6.82 16.14
N THR A 12 24.32 -7.87 16.87
CA THR A 12 23.42 -8.91 16.35
C THR A 12 22.05 -8.32 16.01
N GLY A 13 21.48 -7.52 16.89
CA GLY A 13 20.19 -6.85 16.66
C GLY A 13 20.23 -5.91 15.45
N SER A 14 21.32 -5.13 15.30
CA SER A 14 21.49 -4.24 14.14
C SER A 14 21.62 -5.01 12.83
N PHE A 15 22.33 -6.14 12.82
CA PHE A 15 22.45 -6.99 11.65
C PHE A 15 21.09 -7.55 11.19
N PHE A 16 20.34 -8.15 12.11
CA PHE A 16 19.02 -8.70 11.79
C PHE A 16 18.03 -7.61 11.40
N PHE A 17 18.11 -6.44 12.03
CA PHE A 17 17.30 -5.29 11.66
C PHE A 17 17.57 -4.85 10.22
N LEU A 18 18.84 -4.67 9.84
CA LEU A 18 19.21 -4.29 8.47
C LEU A 18 18.78 -5.34 7.45
N LEU A 19 19.02 -6.61 7.76
CA LEU A 19 18.61 -7.72 6.90
C LEU A 19 17.09 -7.74 6.68
N SER A 20 16.32 -7.61 7.75
CA SER A 20 14.85 -7.54 7.68
C SER A 20 14.37 -6.35 6.83
N ARG A 21 14.98 -5.17 7.01
CA ARG A 21 14.64 -3.97 6.23
C ARG A 21 14.97 -4.14 4.74
N MET A 22 16.14 -4.67 4.43
CA MET A 22 16.54 -4.92 3.04
C MET A 22 15.60 -5.91 2.35
N LEU A 23 15.28 -7.03 3.01
CA LEU A 23 14.35 -8.03 2.47
C LEU A 23 12.93 -7.46 2.28
N GLY A 24 12.42 -6.73 3.27
CA GLY A 24 11.10 -6.12 3.19
C GLY A 24 10.99 -5.08 2.08
N THR A 25 12.03 -4.24 1.88
CA THR A 25 12.07 -3.26 0.80
C THR A 25 12.22 -3.92 -0.57
N ALA A 26 13.08 -4.94 -0.67
CA ALA A 26 13.25 -5.70 -1.90
C ALA A 26 11.94 -6.39 -2.34
N ALA A 27 11.19 -6.98 -1.39
CA ALA A 27 9.91 -7.59 -1.67
C ALA A 27 8.87 -6.57 -2.20
N LYS A 28 8.78 -5.39 -1.57
CA LYS A 28 7.87 -4.33 -2.02
C LYS A 28 8.25 -3.80 -3.41
N LEU A 29 9.53 -3.55 -3.64
CA LEU A 29 10.03 -3.10 -4.93
C LEU A 29 9.80 -4.15 -6.02
N TYR A 30 10.00 -5.44 -5.70
CA TYR A 30 9.70 -6.54 -6.61
C TYR A 30 8.25 -6.55 -7.05
N LEU A 31 7.29 -6.40 -6.12
CA LEU A 31 5.86 -6.35 -6.45
C LEU A 31 5.53 -5.18 -7.38
N VAL A 32 6.08 -4.00 -7.13
CA VAL A 32 5.89 -2.84 -8.00
C VAL A 32 6.49 -3.08 -9.39
N CYS A 33 7.72 -3.59 -9.47
CA CYS A 33 8.36 -3.92 -10.74
C CYS A 33 7.59 -5.01 -11.51
N LEU A 34 7.01 -5.98 -10.79
CA LEU A 34 6.17 -7.02 -11.38
C LEU A 34 4.92 -6.41 -12.03
N ILE A 35 4.20 -5.55 -11.32
CA ILE A 35 3.02 -4.85 -11.84
C ILE A 35 3.39 -3.99 -13.05
N LEU A 36 4.47 -3.23 -12.98
CA LEU A 36 4.95 -2.43 -14.11
C LEU A 36 5.29 -3.31 -15.32
N HIS A 37 5.97 -4.43 -15.09
CA HIS A 37 6.35 -5.35 -16.17
C HIS A 37 5.13 -6.01 -16.83
N THR A 38 4.20 -6.53 -16.02
CA THR A 38 3.06 -7.32 -16.52
C THR A 38 1.93 -6.47 -17.10
N HIS A 39 1.74 -5.25 -16.59
CA HIS A 39 0.57 -4.44 -16.93
C HIS A 39 0.89 -3.12 -17.66
N VAL A 40 2.07 -2.55 -17.44
CA VAL A 40 2.42 -1.24 -18.04
C VAL A 40 3.36 -1.39 -19.23
N PHE A 41 4.39 -2.22 -19.10
CA PHE A 41 5.43 -2.40 -20.11
C PHE A 41 5.26 -3.71 -20.91
N GLN A 42 4.13 -4.38 -20.81
CA GLN A 42 3.88 -5.65 -21.50
C GLN A 42 4.11 -5.55 -23.02
N ASP A 43 3.61 -4.49 -23.64
CA ASP A 43 3.71 -4.28 -25.08
C ASP A 43 5.13 -3.90 -25.56
N MET A 44 5.96 -3.40 -24.65
CA MET A 44 7.32 -2.94 -24.98
C MET A 44 8.38 -4.04 -24.92
N HIS A 45 8.00 -5.27 -24.52
CA HIS A 45 8.90 -6.44 -24.40
C HIS A 45 10.18 -6.15 -23.60
N ILE A 46 10.12 -5.24 -22.62
CA ILE A 46 11.25 -4.88 -21.78
C ILE A 46 11.48 -5.99 -20.77
N PRO A 47 12.69 -6.56 -20.64
CA PRO A 47 12.95 -7.62 -19.70
C PRO A 47 12.84 -7.09 -18.24
N PHE A 48 12.32 -7.90 -17.34
CA PHE A 48 12.07 -7.55 -15.94
C PHE A 48 13.29 -6.90 -15.23
N TRP A 49 14.48 -7.42 -15.49
CA TRP A 49 15.70 -6.91 -14.84
C TRP A 49 16.01 -5.45 -15.21
N VAL A 50 15.65 -5.00 -16.42
CA VAL A 50 15.83 -3.59 -16.85
C VAL A 50 14.92 -2.66 -16.04
N ILE A 51 13.66 -3.08 -15.84
CA ILE A 51 12.70 -2.33 -15.02
C ILE A 51 13.17 -2.29 -13.57
N ALA A 52 13.64 -3.41 -13.03
CA ALA A 52 14.13 -3.49 -11.66
C ALA A 52 15.38 -2.60 -11.44
N VAL A 53 16.39 -2.71 -12.30
CA VAL A 53 17.60 -1.89 -12.21
C VAL A 53 17.27 -0.41 -12.45
N GLY A 54 16.42 -0.11 -13.43
CA GLY A 54 15.96 1.25 -13.70
C GLY A 54 15.25 1.88 -12.51
N SER A 55 14.35 1.14 -11.87
CA SER A 55 13.64 1.59 -10.66
C SER A 55 14.60 1.86 -9.50
N VAL A 56 15.55 0.97 -9.24
CA VAL A 56 16.57 1.16 -8.20
C VAL A 56 17.46 2.36 -8.52
N ALA A 57 17.89 2.53 -9.78
CA ALA A 57 18.71 3.66 -10.20
C ALA A 57 17.98 5.00 -10.04
N LEU A 58 16.69 5.06 -10.41
CA LEU A 58 15.86 6.25 -10.22
C LEU A 58 15.72 6.60 -8.74
N VAL A 59 15.43 5.61 -7.89
CA VAL A 59 15.36 5.80 -6.44
C VAL A 59 16.70 6.33 -5.91
N TRP A 60 17.81 5.73 -6.31
CA TRP A 60 19.14 6.13 -5.86
C TRP A 60 19.49 7.58 -6.26
N ILE A 61 19.24 7.97 -7.51
CA ILE A 61 19.50 9.33 -8.01
C ILE A 61 18.70 10.35 -7.21
N TYR A 62 17.45 10.03 -6.93
CA TYR A 62 16.53 10.90 -6.21
C TYR A 62 16.93 11.00 -4.72
N THR A 63 17.20 9.89 -4.05
CA THR A 63 17.47 9.84 -2.61
C THR A 63 18.85 10.39 -2.25
N HIS A 64 19.84 10.28 -3.13
CA HIS A 64 21.20 10.73 -2.86
C HIS A 64 21.33 12.22 -2.49
N LYS A 65 20.43 13.06 -2.97
CA LYS A 65 20.41 14.51 -2.68
C LYS A 65 19.33 14.94 -1.70
N SER A 66 18.46 14.01 -1.26
CA SER A 66 17.25 14.33 -0.52
C SER A 66 17.47 14.20 0.98
N GLY A 67 17.17 15.26 1.73
CA GLY A 67 17.05 15.19 3.19
C GLY A 67 15.66 14.72 3.63
N ILE A 68 15.46 14.52 4.95
CA ILE A 68 14.19 14.07 5.56
C ILE A 68 12.99 14.92 5.10
N LYS A 69 13.18 16.23 4.88
CA LYS A 69 12.11 17.11 4.39
C LYS A 69 11.56 16.71 3.02
N THR A 70 12.43 16.26 2.12
CA THR A 70 12.01 15.84 0.77
C THR A 70 11.21 14.56 0.82
N ILE A 71 11.59 13.62 1.70
CA ILE A 71 10.85 12.36 1.90
C ILE A 71 9.40 12.65 2.35
N VAL A 72 9.22 13.56 3.31
CA VAL A 72 7.87 13.95 3.75
C VAL A 72 7.04 14.54 2.60
N TRP A 73 7.65 15.36 1.75
CA TRP A 73 6.96 15.94 0.58
C TRP A 73 6.58 14.88 -0.45
N THR A 74 7.45 13.95 -0.74
CA THR A 74 7.17 12.86 -1.69
C THR A 74 6.13 11.89 -1.16
N ASP A 75 6.18 11.55 0.13
CA ASP A 75 5.15 10.75 0.79
C ASP A 75 3.78 11.43 0.74
N THR A 76 3.74 12.75 0.93
CA THR A 76 2.51 13.53 0.85
C THR A 76 1.94 13.53 -0.57
N LEU A 77 2.80 13.77 -1.57
CA LEU A 77 2.40 13.74 -2.98
C LEU A 77 1.91 12.35 -3.39
N GLN A 78 2.63 11.31 -2.98
CA GLN A 78 2.23 9.92 -3.21
C GLN A 78 0.86 9.62 -2.63
N THR A 79 0.64 9.99 -1.37
CA THR A 79 -0.65 9.75 -0.69
C THR A 79 -1.79 10.46 -1.42
N PHE A 80 -1.55 11.70 -1.85
CA PHE A 80 -2.52 12.46 -2.64
C PHE A 80 -2.82 11.77 -3.98
N CYS A 81 -1.79 11.35 -4.73
CA CYS A 81 -1.97 10.63 -5.99
C CYS A 81 -2.71 9.29 -5.79
N LEU A 82 -2.40 8.56 -4.71
CA LEU A 82 -3.05 7.30 -4.39
C LEU A 82 -4.54 7.50 -4.08
N ILE A 83 -4.89 8.50 -3.27
CA ILE A 83 -6.29 8.81 -2.94
C ILE A 83 -7.03 9.29 -4.20
N ALA A 84 -6.41 10.16 -4.99
CA ALA A 84 -6.99 10.60 -6.25
C ALA A 84 -7.25 9.42 -7.20
N ALA A 85 -6.27 8.55 -7.40
CA ALA A 85 -6.42 7.35 -8.22
C ALA A 85 -7.55 6.46 -7.70
N LEU A 86 -7.62 6.21 -6.40
CA LEU A 86 -8.69 5.43 -5.77
C LEU A 86 -10.07 6.00 -6.06
N LEU A 87 -10.25 7.31 -5.87
CA LEU A 87 -11.54 7.98 -6.12
C LEU A 87 -11.90 7.94 -7.60
N PHE A 88 -10.94 8.15 -8.50
CA PHE A 88 -11.18 8.04 -9.95
C PHE A 88 -11.55 6.62 -10.36
N ILE A 89 -10.87 5.60 -9.83
CA ILE A 89 -11.20 4.21 -10.13
C ILE A 89 -12.63 3.89 -9.65
N ILE A 90 -13.00 4.29 -8.43
CA ILE A 90 -14.36 4.11 -7.91
C ILE A 90 -15.36 4.81 -8.83
N TYR A 91 -15.13 6.07 -9.19
CA TYR A 91 -16.02 6.85 -10.06
C TYR A 91 -16.25 6.18 -11.42
N PHE A 92 -15.17 5.77 -12.11
CA PHE A 92 -15.29 5.11 -13.40
C PHE A 92 -15.90 3.71 -13.30
N THR A 93 -15.65 2.97 -12.20
CA THR A 93 -16.28 1.68 -11.95
C THR A 93 -17.80 1.84 -11.79
N ILE A 94 -18.26 2.83 -11.04
CA ILE A 94 -19.67 3.15 -10.87
C ILE A 94 -20.31 3.54 -12.19
N GLN A 95 -19.62 4.38 -12.98
CA GLN A 95 -20.10 4.80 -14.28
C GLN A 95 -20.23 3.63 -15.28
N LYS A 96 -19.31 2.66 -15.21
CA LYS A 96 -19.35 1.44 -16.06
C LYS A 96 -20.44 0.46 -15.62
N LEU A 97 -20.71 0.37 -14.33
CA LEU A 97 -21.81 -0.44 -13.80
C LEU A 97 -23.19 0.15 -14.10
N ASP A 98 -23.23 1.43 -14.50
CA ASP A 98 -24.48 2.20 -14.73
C ASP A 98 -25.45 2.13 -13.55
N ILE A 99 -24.90 2.20 -12.33
CA ILE A 99 -25.68 2.15 -11.08
C ILE A 99 -25.65 3.50 -10.37
N GLY A 100 -26.82 3.90 -9.84
CA GLY A 100 -26.93 5.05 -8.95
C GLY A 100 -26.40 4.74 -7.54
N PHE A 101 -26.41 5.73 -6.67
CA PHE A 101 -25.96 5.58 -5.28
C PHE A 101 -26.67 4.43 -4.54
N ASP A 102 -27.98 4.31 -4.71
CA ASP A 102 -28.76 3.22 -4.12
C ASP A 102 -28.33 1.85 -4.67
N GLY A 103 -27.99 1.78 -5.95
CA GLY A 103 -27.46 0.57 -6.57
C GLY A 103 -26.11 0.15 -6.00
N ILE A 104 -25.23 1.10 -5.67
CA ILE A 104 -23.95 0.82 -5.00
C ILE A 104 -24.19 0.16 -3.64
N VAL A 105 -25.06 0.76 -2.83
CA VAL A 105 -25.39 0.24 -1.49
C VAL A 105 -26.02 -1.16 -1.59
N GLN A 106 -26.90 -1.39 -2.56
CA GLN A 106 -27.50 -2.70 -2.79
C GLN A 106 -26.45 -3.72 -3.26
N THR A 107 -25.59 -3.37 -4.22
CA THR A 107 -24.52 -4.27 -4.71
C THR A 107 -23.59 -4.70 -3.58
N ILE A 108 -23.17 -3.74 -2.74
CA ILE A 108 -22.32 -4.04 -1.59
C ILE A 108 -23.08 -4.92 -0.57
N ARG A 109 -24.34 -4.59 -0.27
CA ARG A 109 -25.13 -5.30 0.74
C ARG A 109 -25.49 -6.74 0.33
N HIS A 110 -25.74 -6.99 -0.94
CA HIS A 110 -26.07 -8.32 -1.47
C HIS A 110 -24.84 -9.15 -1.87
N SER A 111 -23.65 -8.57 -1.80
CA SER A 111 -22.42 -9.31 -2.04
C SER A 111 -22.19 -10.35 -0.93
N GLU A 112 -21.79 -11.56 -1.29
CA GLU A 112 -21.37 -12.60 -0.34
C GLU A 112 -20.21 -12.13 0.56
N HIS A 113 -19.44 -11.15 0.09
CA HIS A 113 -18.31 -10.57 0.79
C HIS A 113 -18.68 -9.45 1.78
N SER A 114 -19.96 -9.07 1.88
CA SER A 114 -20.41 -7.98 2.77
C SER A 114 -20.56 -8.38 4.24
N ARG A 115 -20.36 -9.65 4.57
CA ARG A 115 -20.47 -10.15 5.93
C ARG A 115 -19.26 -9.74 6.77
N ILE A 116 -19.36 -8.62 7.50
CA ILE A 116 -18.29 -8.03 8.31
C ILE A 116 -18.06 -8.84 9.61
N PHE A 117 -19.15 -9.29 10.25
CA PHE A 117 -19.10 -9.98 11.56
C PHE A 117 -19.33 -11.48 11.38
N VAL A 118 -18.26 -12.26 11.37
CA VAL A 118 -18.30 -13.73 11.28
C VAL A 118 -17.97 -14.30 12.65
N PHE A 119 -19.00 -14.78 13.38
CA PHE A 119 -18.85 -15.39 14.70
C PHE A 119 -19.02 -16.92 14.67
N ASP A 120 -19.66 -17.44 13.64
CA ASP A 120 -20.18 -18.80 13.59
C ASP A 120 -19.09 -19.86 13.43
N ASP A 121 -18.00 -19.53 12.72
CA ASP A 121 -16.91 -20.45 12.47
C ASP A 121 -15.62 -19.99 13.18
N TRP A 122 -15.31 -20.68 14.27
CA TRP A 122 -14.09 -20.43 15.04
C TRP A 122 -12.82 -20.85 14.29
N MET A 123 -12.89 -21.80 13.35
CA MET A 123 -11.73 -22.26 12.58
C MET A 123 -11.42 -21.35 11.38
N SER A 124 -12.40 -20.58 10.92
CA SER A 124 -12.23 -19.65 9.81
C SER A 124 -11.15 -18.59 10.09
N ARG A 125 -10.40 -18.22 9.06
CA ARG A 125 -9.51 -17.06 9.10
C ARG A 125 -10.26 -15.74 9.23
N GLN A 126 -11.52 -15.71 8.80
CA GLN A 126 -12.38 -14.51 8.82
C GLN A 126 -13.13 -14.33 10.14
N ASN A 127 -12.90 -15.19 11.15
CA ASN A 127 -13.53 -15.05 12.46
C ASN A 127 -13.20 -13.67 13.07
N PHE A 128 -14.23 -12.94 13.50
CA PHE A 128 -14.12 -11.58 14.01
C PHE A 128 -13.11 -11.45 15.16
N PHE A 129 -13.15 -12.32 16.14
CA PHE A 129 -12.24 -12.24 17.29
C PHE A 129 -10.78 -12.45 16.88
N LYS A 130 -10.51 -13.40 15.98
CA LYS A 130 -9.15 -13.62 15.47
C LYS A 130 -8.64 -12.39 14.72
N GLN A 131 -9.47 -11.82 13.83
CA GLN A 131 -9.11 -10.63 13.07
C GLN A 131 -8.91 -9.42 13.98
N PHE A 132 -9.79 -9.22 14.95
CA PHE A 132 -9.71 -8.10 15.88
C PHE A 132 -8.45 -8.14 16.73
N PHE A 133 -8.17 -9.27 17.41
CA PHE A 133 -6.97 -9.39 18.24
C PHE A 133 -5.69 -9.39 17.39
N SER A 134 -5.67 -10.08 16.27
CA SER A 134 -4.56 -10.03 15.33
C SER A 134 -4.29 -8.60 14.86
N GLY A 135 -5.35 -7.85 14.51
CA GLY A 135 -5.26 -6.45 14.10
C GLY A 135 -4.62 -5.56 15.17
N ILE A 136 -5.03 -5.71 16.44
CA ILE A 136 -4.43 -4.95 17.56
C ILE A 136 -2.91 -5.21 17.62
N PHE A 137 -2.49 -6.47 17.61
CA PHE A 137 -1.06 -6.81 17.67
C PHE A 137 -0.29 -6.33 16.44
N ILE A 138 -0.88 -6.44 15.24
CA ILE A 138 -0.28 -5.94 14.01
C ILE A 138 -0.06 -4.43 14.10
N VAL A 139 -1.07 -3.67 14.53
CA VAL A 139 -0.94 -2.19 14.66
C VAL A 139 0.13 -1.81 15.68
N ILE A 140 0.19 -2.48 16.85
CA ILE A 140 1.24 -2.24 17.85
C ILE A 140 2.63 -2.46 17.24
N VAL A 141 2.82 -3.55 16.49
CA VAL A 141 4.11 -3.88 15.87
C VAL A 141 4.44 -2.92 14.73
N MET A 142 3.52 -2.72 13.80
CA MET A 142 3.76 -1.89 12.61
C MET A 142 3.90 -0.41 12.92
N THR A 143 3.21 0.09 13.94
CA THR A 143 3.22 1.52 14.27
C THR A 143 4.21 1.82 15.40
N GLY A 144 4.28 0.97 16.40
CA GLY A 144 5.11 1.19 17.60
C GLY A 144 6.56 0.75 17.45
N LEU A 145 6.83 -0.27 16.63
CA LEU A 145 8.18 -0.82 16.42
C LEU A 145 8.78 -0.48 15.05
N ASP A 146 8.01 0.13 14.16
CA ASP A 146 8.52 0.55 12.87
C ASP A 146 9.38 1.82 12.99
N GLN A 147 10.61 1.72 12.48
CA GLN A 147 11.59 2.82 12.57
C GLN A 147 11.16 4.05 11.78
N ASP A 148 10.53 3.89 10.62
CA ASP A 148 10.07 5.00 9.79
C ASP A 148 9.01 5.84 10.50
N MET A 149 8.02 5.17 11.08
CA MET A 149 6.98 5.84 11.84
C MET A 149 7.55 6.55 13.06
N MET A 150 8.50 5.91 13.75
CA MET A 150 9.18 6.52 14.89
C MET A 150 10.05 7.71 14.49
N GLN A 151 10.81 7.63 13.40
CA GLN A 151 11.61 8.78 12.91
C GLN A 151 10.74 9.96 12.49
N LYS A 152 9.62 9.71 11.80
CA LYS A 152 8.65 10.76 11.45
C LYS A 152 8.04 11.41 12.69
N ASN A 153 7.68 10.63 13.71
CA ASN A 153 7.16 11.15 14.96
C ASN A 153 8.22 11.93 15.78
N LEU A 154 9.47 11.48 15.79
CA LEU A 154 10.57 12.17 16.46
C LEU A 154 10.98 13.45 15.72
N SER A 155 10.65 13.61 14.44
CA SER A 155 10.86 14.86 13.69
C SER A 155 9.82 15.94 13.99
N CYS A 156 8.74 15.62 14.70
CA CYS A 156 7.74 16.59 15.16
C CYS A 156 8.33 17.53 16.19
N ARG A 157 7.83 18.78 16.21
CA ARG A 157 8.36 19.86 17.04
C ARG A 157 8.21 19.62 18.54
N ASN A 158 7.13 18.93 18.93
CA ASN A 158 6.83 18.61 20.32
C ASN A 158 5.98 17.33 20.42
N LEU A 159 5.86 16.80 21.64
CA LEU A 159 5.11 15.56 21.90
C LEU A 159 3.63 15.67 21.50
N HIS A 160 3.02 16.83 21.70
CA HIS A 160 1.60 17.04 21.35
C HIS A 160 1.35 16.94 19.85
N GLU A 161 2.25 17.49 19.02
CA GLU A 161 2.17 17.33 17.55
C GLU A 161 2.39 15.89 17.11
N ALA A 162 3.32 15.17 17.73
CA ALA A 162 3.54 13.76 17.46
C ALA A 162 2.30 12.92 17.79
N GLN A 163 1.68 13.15 18.96
CA GLN A 163 0.43 12.49 19.34
C GLN A 163 -0.72 12.82 18.37
N LYS A 164 -0.88 14.10 18.01
CA LYS A 164 -1.89 14.52 17.03
C LYS A 164 -1.68 13.84 15.69
N ASN A 165 -0.44 13.73 15.22
CA ASN A 165 -0.11 13.01 13.98
C ASN A 165 -0.54 11.54 14.05
N MET A 166 -0.26 10.86 15.17
CA MET A 166 -0.65 9.45 15.35
C MET A 166 -2.17 9.27 15.38
N TYR A 167 -2.90 10.16 16.05
CA TYR A 167 -4.37 10.12 16.04
C TYR A 167 -4.94 10.38 14.65
N CYS A 168 -4.45 11.38 13.93
CA CYS A 168 -4.87 11.66 12.56
C CYS A 168 -4.60 10.46 11.64
N TYR A 169 -3.44 9.84 11.76
CA TYR A 169 -3.10 8.61 11.02
C TYR A 169 -4.10 7.48 11.30
N GLY A 170 -4.35 7.19 12.58
CA GLY A 170 -5.27 6.11 12.98
C GLY A 170 -6.71 6.36 12.48
N PHE A 171 -7.22 7.59 12.63
CA PHE A 171 -8.57 7.92 12.14
C PHE A 171 -8.67 7.94 10.62
N SER A 172 -7.63 8.38 9.90
CA SER A 172 -7.62 8.38 8.44
C SER A 172 -7.56 6.98 7.84
N PHE A 173 -7.03 6.02 8.58
CA PHE A 173 -6.92 4.63 8.14
C PHE A 173 -8.29 3.95 7.98
N ILE A 174 -9.26 4.30 8.82
CA ILE A 174 -10.62 3.69 8.80
C ILE A 174 -11.36 4.02 7.49
N PRO A 175 -11.60 5.30 7.11
CA PRO A 175 -12.32 5.62 5.89
C PRO A 175 -11.57 5.15 4.64
N LEU A 176 -10.24 5.19 4.65
CA LEU A 176 -9.44 4.74 3.51
C LEU A 176 -9.60 3.24 3.26
N ASN A 177 -9.50 2.42 4.31
CA ASN A 177 -9.74 0.98 4.18
C ASN A 177 -11.18 0.68 3.75
N PHE A 178 -12.16 1.41 4.26
CA PHE A 178 -13.54 1.27 3.85
C PHE A 178 -13.71 1.53 2.34
N LEU A 179 -13.06 2.57 1.79
CA LEU A 179 -13.08 2.86 0.36
C LEU A 179 -12.43 1.73 -0.46
N PHE A 180 -11.31 1.17 0.00
CA PHE A 180 -10.68 0.03 -0.69
C PHE A 180 -11.57 -1.22 -0.68
N LEU A 181 -12.25 -1.50 0.42
CA LEU A 181 -13.20 -2.63 0.51
C LEU A 181 -14.40 -2.42 -0.44
N CYS A 182 -14.97 -1.21 -0.46
CA CYS A 182 -16.03 -0.87 -1.41
C CYS A 182 -15.55 -1.01 -2.85
N LEU A 183 -14.34 -0.54 -3.17
CA LEU A 183 -13.77 -0.70 -4.50
C LEU A 183 -13.63 -2.19 -4.88
N GLY A 184 -13.10 -3.02 -3.98
CA GLY A 184 -12.94 -4.45 -4.23
C GLY A 184 -14.27 -5.13 -4.59
N THR A 185 -15.33 -4.86 -3.83
CA THR A 185 -16.67 -5.40 -4.10
C THR A 185 -17.26 -4.90 -5.43
N LEU A 186 -17.07 -3.63 -5.75
CA LEU A 186 -17.52 -3.04 -7.02
C LEU A 186 -16.77 -3.62 -8.23
N LEU A 187 -15.46 -3.86 -8.12
CA LEU A 187 -14.68 -4.48 -9.20
C LEU A 187 -15.10 -5.93 -9.44
N ILE A 188 -15.40 -6.70 -8.40
CA ILE A 188 -15.91 -8.07 -8.51
C ILE A 188 -17.29 -8.05 -9.20
N ALA A 189 -18.17 -7.11 -8.82
CA ALA A 189 -19.47 -6.96 -9.45
C ALA A 189 -19.33 -6.57 -10.93
N LEU A 190 -18.39 -5.67 -11.28
CA LEU A 190 -18.09 -5.29 -12.65
C LEU A 190 -17.55 -6.48 -13.46
N ALA A 191 -16.66 -7.30 -12.87
CA ALA A 191 -16.17 -8.52 -13.51
C ALA A 191 -17.32 -9.47 -13.85
N GLY A 192 -18.24 -9.68 -12.91
CA GLY A 192 -19.43 -10.51 -13.13
C GLY A 192 -20.33 -9.97 -14.24
N GLN A 193 -20.56 -8.65 -14.29
CA GLN A 193 -21.36 -8.03 -15.36
C GLN A 193 -20.69 -8.15 -16.73
N MET A 194 -19.37 -8.02 -16.79
CA MET A 194 -18.59 -8.13 -18.04
C MET A 194 -18.24 -9.58 -18.41
N GLN A 195 -18.63 -10.56 -17.59
CA GLN A 195 -18.30 -11.99 -17.75
C GLN A 195 -16.78 -12.23 -17.87
N LEU A 196 -15.99 -11.46 -17.14
CA LEU A 196 -14.54 -11.58 -17.11
C LEU A 196 -14.13 -12.67 -16.13
N GLU A 197 -13.16 -13.50 -16.52
CA GLU A 197 -12.51 -14.41 -15.60
C GLU A 197 -11.63 -13.61 -14.63
N LEU A 198 -11.88 -13.79 -13.33
CA LEU A 198 -11.07 -13.16 -12.29
C LEU A 198 -9.69 -13.84 -12.24
N PRO A 199 -8.62 -13.07 -12.02
CA PRO A 199 -7.28 -13.65 -11.88
C PRO A 199 -7.21 -14.57 -10.65
N ALA A 200 -6.31 -15.56 -10.71
CA ALA A 200 -6.10 -16.52 -9.63
C ALA A 200 -5.67 -15.85 -8.30
N MET A 201 -4.99 -14.72 -8.39
CA MET A 201 -4.60 -13.89 -7.25
C MET A 201 -5.50 -12.68 -7.13
N ASN A 202 -6.08 -12.48 -5.95
CA ASN A 202 -6.94 -11.32 -5.69
C ASN A 202 -6.21 -9.98 -5.84
N ASP A 203 -4.90 -9.97 -5.61
CA ASP A 203 -4.05 -8.77 -5.71
C ASP A 203 -3.92 -8.26 -7.16
N ASP A 204 -4.18 -9.11 -8.16
CA ASP A 204 -4.12 -8.73 -9.57
C ASP A 204 -5.43 -8.14 -10.11
N ILE A 205 -6.52 -8.19 -9.34
CA ILE A 205 -7.84 -7.69 -9.78
C ILE A 205 -7.77 -6.19 -10.08
N LEU A 206 -7.27 -5.39 -9.14
CA LEU A 206 -7.16 -3.94 -9.31
C LEU A 206 -6.20 -3.56 -10.44
N PRO A 207 -4.98 -4.11 -10.53
CA PRO A 207 -4.08 -3.88 -11.67
C PRO A 207 -4.72 -4.24 -13.01
N MET A 208 -5.40 -5.39 -13.12
CA MET A 208 -6.07 -5.82 -14.33
C MET A 208 -7.08 -4.77 -14.83
N PHE A 209 -8.00 -4.33 -13.96
CA PHE A 209 -8.99 -3.33 -14.33
C PHE A 209 -8.40 -1.96 -14.66
N ALA A 210 -7.34 -1.56 -13.94
CA ALA A 210 -6.71 -0.26 -14.12
C ALA A 210 -5.85 -0.18 -15.39
N THR A 211 -5.25 -1.29 -15.84
CA THR A 211 -4.24 -1.29 -16.92
C THR A 211 -4.75 -1.85 -18.24
N GLN A 212 -5.70 -2.77 -18.24
CA GLN A 212 -6.23 -3.37 -19.47
C GLN A 212 -7.28 -2.51 -20.18
N GLY A 213 -7.44 -1.24 -19.78
CA GLY A 213 -8.30 -0.29 -20.48
C GLY A 213 -9.79 -0.39 -20.13
N TYR A 214 -10.22 -1.30 -19.26
CA TYR A 214 -11.63 -1.47 -18.87
C TYR A 214 -12.22 -0.19 -18.26
N LEU A 215 -11.44 0.56 -17.51
CA LEU A 215 -11.85 1.80 -16.84
C LEU A 215 -11.41 3.07 -17.58
N GLY A 216 -10.76 2.93 -18.73
CA GLY A 216 -10.30 4.04 -19.57
C GLY A 216 -8.86 4.49 -19.31
N GLN A 217 -8.33 5.25 -20.27
CA GLN A 217 -6.91 5.64 -20.30
C GLN A 217 -6.50 6.56 -19.14
N SER A 218 -7.44 7.39 -18.64
CA SER A 218 -7.18 8.28 -17.50
C SER A 218 -6.86 7.49 -16.22
N VAL A 219 -7.54 6.36 -16.00
CA VAL A 219 -7.31 5.48 -14.87
C VAL A 219 -5.94 4.79 -15.00
N LEU A 220 -5.60 4.31 -16.19
CA LEU A 220 -4.29 3.72 -16.47
C LEU A 220 -3.15 4.66 -16.09
N VAL A 221 -3.21 5.92 -16.54
CA VAL A 221 -2.15 6.91 -16.27
C VAL A 221 -2.04 7.21 -14.76
N LEU A 222 -3.17 7.48 -14.09
CA LEU A 222 -3.19 7.79 -12.67
C LEU A 222 -2.72 6.61 -11.81
N PHE A 223 -3.15 5.40 -12.15
CA PHE A 223 -2.75 4.19 -11.47
C PHE A 223 -1.25 3.94 -11.61
N THR A 224 -0.71 4.08 -12.83
CA THR A 224 0.73 3.94 -13.11
C THR A 224 1.56 4.96 -12.31
N ILE A 225 1.15 6.23 -12.31
CA ILE A 225 1.80 7.27 -11.51
C ILE A 225 1.74 6.92 -10.02
N GLY A 226 0.60 6.45 -9.53
CA GLY A 226 0.43 6.03 -8.14
C GLY A 226 1.35 4.89 -7.73
N ILE A 227 1.50 3.86 -8.58
CA ILE A 227 2.42 2.73 -8.34
C ILE A 227 3.88 3.19 -8.34
N ILE A 228 4.28 4.00 -9.32
CA ILE A 228 5.63 4.55 -9.38
C ILE A 228 5.93 5.37 -8.12
N ALA A 229 5.02 6.24 -7.73
CA ALA A 229 5.16 7.03 -6.51
C ALA A 229 5.28 6.15 -5.26
N ALA A 230 4.50 5.06 -5.17
CA ALA A 230 4.57 4.10 -4.07
C ALA A 230 5.92 3.37 -4.02
N ALA A 231 6.51 3.04 -5.18
CA ALA A 231 7.84 2.45 -5.25
C ALA A 231 8.91 3.39 -4.67
N PHE A 232 8.83 4.67 -5.02
CA PHE A 232 9.78 5.66 -4.55
C PHE A 232 9.73 5.83 -3.03
N SER A 233 8.57 6.07 -2.46
CA SER A 233 8.41 6.29 -1.02
C SER A 233 8.89 5.10 -0.17
N ASN A 234 8.52 3.88 -0.54
CA ASN A 234 8.97 2.70 0.20
C ASN A 234 10.49 2.48 0.15
N SER A 235 11.13 2.85 -0.96
CA SER A 235 12.57 2.67 -1.14
C SER A 235 13.38 3.78 -0.46
N ASP A 236 12.86 5.02 -0.45
CA ASP A 236 13.48 6.17 0.21
C ASP A 236 13.65 5.95 1.71
N SER A 237 12.61 5.46 2.35
CA SER A 237 12.61 5.17 3.78
C SER A 237 13.68 4.14 4.16
N ALA A 238 13.86 3.11 3.33
CA ALA A 238 14.86 2.07 3.60
C ALA A 238 16.30 2.55 3.37
N LEU A 239 16.53 3.32 2.30
CA LEU A 239 17.84 3.89 2.00
C LEU A 239 18.24 4.90 3.07
N THR A 240 17.32 5.78 3.47
CA THR A 240 17.58 6.78 4.52
C THR A 240 17.91 6.12 5.86
N ALA A 241 17.20 5.06 6.23
CA ALA A 241 17.49 4.29 7.45
C ALA A 241 18.89 3.63 7.42
N THR A 242 19.44 3.38 6.22
CA THR A 242 20.75 2.76 6.04
C THR A 242 21.89 3.78 6.04
N PHE A 243 21.64 5.00 5.56
CA PHE A 243 22.66 6.05 5.40
C PHE A 243 22.74 7.06 6.56
N LEU A 244 21.67 7.20 7.37
CA LEU A 244 21.68 8.04 8.56
C LEU A 244 22.25 7.25 9.76
N LYS A 245 23.56 7.09 9.78
CA LYS A 245 24.35 6.76 10.98
C LYS A 245 25.15 7.95 11.43
#